data_5e5bb682a72e15a0cf70b5151718b1d8
#
_entry.id   5e5bb682a72e15a0cf70b5151718b1d8
#
_cell.length_a   1.000
_cell.length_b   1.000
_cell.length_c   1.000
_cell.angle_alpha   90.00
_cell.angle_beta   90.00
_cell.angle_gamma   90.00
#
_symmetry.space_group_name_H-M   'P 1'
#
loop_
_entity.id
_entity.type
_entity.pdbx_description
1 polymer ?
#
loop_
_entity_poly.entity_id
_entity_poly.type
_entity_poly.pdbx_seq_one_letter_code
_entity_poly.pdbx_strand_id
1 'polypeptide(L)'
;MSIPTEPVGSLPRPAKLQAAYADYDAGKITKEQLTQAQDAACLDSIKRMEATGSPIVSDGEQRISSFATYPLTDTLAGTGLADHLAGDGQYFAIFTDGHNRQLPRLTGGPFRYKTYAAEFTEKAMKMATKPLKQAVIAPSMLALLYPLDGEVKGYSREQFLSDLCDECEKDIRGAFKAGTARVSIDFTEGRLACRC
;
A
#
# COMPACT_ATOMS: atom_id res chain seq x y z
N MET A 1 -8.17 9.25 33.67
CA MET A 1 -7.13 9.16 32.62
C MET A 1 -7.75 8.44 31.43
N SER A 2 -7.85 9.06 30.27
CA SER A 2 -8.34 8.37 29.06
C SER A 2 -7.16 7.69 28.37
N ILE A 3 -7.37 6.46 27.91
CA ILE A 3 -6.37 5.75 27.08
C ILE A 3 -6.39 6.41 25.68
N PRO A 4 -5.26 6.93 25.20
CA PRO A 4 -5.22 7.50 23.85
C PRO A 4 -5.46 6.40 22.81
N THR A 5 -6.35 6.67 21.86
CA THR A 5 -6.68 5.76 20.78
C THR A 5 -6.47 6.44 19.43
N GLU A 6 -6.17 5.66 18.42
CA GLU A 6 -6.05 6.11 17.03
C GLU A 6 -6.52 5.02 16.06
N PRO A 7 -6.96 5.37 14.83
CA PRO A 7 -7.29 4.37 13.83
C PRO A 7 -6.03 3.58 13.42
N VAL A 8 -6.20 2.30 13.09
CA VAL A 8 -5.12 1.51 12.47
C VAL A 8 -4.74 2.14 11.12
N GLY A 9 -5.71 2.42 10.26
CA GLY A 9 -5.53 3.06 8.96
C GLY A 9 -6.59 2.58 8.00
N SER A 10 -6.49 1.35 7.56
CA SER A 10 -7.36 0.72 6.56
C SER A 10 -8.78 0.52 7.06
N LEU A 11 -9.75 0.85 6.20
CA LEU A 11 -11.17 0.52 6.37
C LEU A 11 -11.65 -0.36 5.22
N PRO A 12 -12.70 -1.18 5.45
CA PRO A 12 -13.34 -1.92 4.37
C PRO A 12 -13.78 -0.97 3.25
N ARG A 13 -13.48 -1.32 2.01
CA ARG A 13 -13.90 -0.50 0.87
C ARG A 13 -15.41 -0.64 0.68
N PRO A 14 -16.17 0.47 0.56
CA PRO A 14 -17.59 0.42 0.28
C PRO A 14 -17.88 -0.34 -1.01
N ALA A 15 -19.01 -1.05 -1.08
CA ALA A 15 -19.40 -1.82 -2.27
C ALA A 15 -19.38 -0.99 -3.57
N LYS A 16 -19.77 0.28 -3.48
CA LYS A 16 -19.72 1.21 -4.61
C LYS A 16 -18.29 1.46 -5.10
N LEU A 17 -17.31 1.55 -4.21
CA LEU A 17 -15.90 1.71 -4.60
C LEU A 17 -15.34 0.41 -5.17
N GLN A 18 -15.72 -0.75 -4.60
CA GLN A 18 -15.32 -2.04 -5.15
C GLN A 18 -15.83 -2.23 -6.58
N ALA A 19 -17.08 -1.86 -6.84
CA ALA A 19 -17.65 -1.86 -8.19
C ALA A 19 -16.89 -0.91 -9.13
N ALA A 20 -16.53 0.29 -8.66
CA ALA A 20 -15.76 1.23 -9.46
C ALA A 20 -14.35 0.71 -9.83
N TYR A 21 -13.66 0.02 -8.91
CA TYR A 21 -12.41 -0.67 -9.24
C TYR A 21 -12.61 -1.73 -10.32
N ALA A 22 -13.61 -2.61 -10.16
CA ALA A 22 -13.89 -3.66 -11.13
C ALA A 22 -14.27 -3.09 -12.51
N ASP A 23 -15.05 -2.01 -12.54
CA ASP A 23 -15.44 -1.35 -13.81
C ASP A 23 -14.27 -0.63 -14.47
N TYR A 24 -13.35 -0.08 -13.69
CA TYR A 24 -12.11 0.51 -14.21
C TYR A 24 -11.19 -0.56 -14.81
N ASP A 25 -10.99 -1.68 -14.11
CA ASP A 25 -10.18 -2.81 -14.61
C ASP A 25 -10.78 -3.42 -15.88
N ALA A 26 -12.11 -3.40 -15.99
CA ALA A 26 -12.83 -3.84 -17.18
C ALA A 26 -12.89 -2.77 -18.31
N GLY A 27 -12.27 -1.60 -18.13
CA GLY A 27 -12.29 -0.51 -19.11
C GLY A 27 -13.64 0.19 -19.31
N LYS A 28 -14.59 0.00 -18.38
CA LYS A 28 -15.95 0.56 -18.46
C LYS A 28 -16.05 2.00 -17.96
N ILE A 29 -15.14 2.41 -17.09
CA ILE A 29 -15.07 3.79 -16.56
C ILE A 29 -13.68 4.37 -16.75
N THR A 30 -13.59 5.70 -16.75
CA THR A 30 -12.33 6.41 -16.88
C THR A 30 -11.59 6.50 -15.55
N LYS A 31 -10.30 6.87 -15.60
CA LYS A 31 -9.49 7.13 -14.39
C LYS A 31 -10.10 8.23 -13.52
N GLU A 32 -10.67 9.26 -14.15
CA GLU A 32 -11.33 10.38 -13.47
C GLU A 32 -12.55 9.90 -12.69
N GLN A 33 -13.35 9.02 -13.28
CA GLN A 33 -14.53 8.43 -12.62
C GLN A 33 -14.12 7.55 -11.43
N LEU A 34 -13.06 6.74 -11.58
CA LEU A 34 -12.49 5.99 -10.46
C LEU A 34 -11.99 6.93 -9.36
N THR A 35 -11.27 8.00 -9.73
CA THR A 35 -10.76 8.99 -8.77
C THR A 35 -11.89 9.65 -7.99
N GLN A 36 -13.01 9.99 -8.63
CA GLN A 36 -14.20 10.53 -7.95
C GLN A 36 -14.79 9.54 -6.94
N ALA A 37 -14.86 8.26 -7.28
CA ALA A 37 -15.32 7.22 -6.36
C ALA A 37 -14.36 7.05 -5.16
N GLN A 38 -13.06 7.11 -5.40
CA GLN A 38 -12.03 7.09 -4.36
C GLN A 38 -12.12 8.32 -3.44
N ASP A 39 -12.28 9.53 -4.03
CA ASP A 39 -12.42 10.78 -3.26
C ASP A 39 -13.64 10.73 -2.34
N ALA A 40 -14.78 10.24 -2.84
CA ALA A 40 -15.99 10.10 -2.05
C ALA A 40 -15.80 9.12 -0.88
N ALA A 41 -15.14 7.99 -1.10
CA ALA A 41 -14.89 6.99 -0.07
C ALA A 41 -13.86 7.46 0.97
N CYS A 42 -12.82 8.18 0.56
CA CYS A 42 -11.85 8.82 1.48
C CYS A 42 -12.54 9.86 2.36
N LEU A 43 -13.34 10.73 1.77
CA LEU A 43 -14.07 11.76 2.50
C LEU A 43 -15.04 11.15 3.53
N ASP A 44 -15.78 10.09 3.16
CA ASP A 44 -16.68 9.37 4.08
C ASP A 44 -15.87 8.75 5.24
N SER A 45 -14.73 8.09 4.94
CA SER A 45 -13.86 7.51 5.94
C SER A 45 -13.34 8.54 6.95
N ILE A 46 -12.84 9.68 6.45
CA ILE A 46 -12.34 10.79 7.27
C ILE A 46 -13.47 11.33 8.16
N LYS A 47 -14.61 11.64 7.60
CA LYS A 47 -15.76 12.18 8.35
C LYS A 47 -16.27 11.24 9.45
N ARG A 48 -16.32 9.94 9.16
CA ARG A 48 -16.70 8.94 10.16
C ARG A 48 -15.69 8.88 11.31
N MET A 49 -14.40 8.91 11.01
CA MET A 49 -13.37 8.93 12.05
C MET A 49 -13.43 10.23 12.87
N GLU A 50 -13.62 11.38 12.23
CA GLU A 50 -13.80 12.67 12.93
C GLU A 50 -15.02 12.65 13.85
N ALA A 51 -16.13 12.05 13.41
CA ALA A 51 -17.37 11.92 14.19
C ALA A 51 -17.22 11.03 15.44
N THR A 52 -16.24 10.12 15.48
CA THR A 52 -15.94 9.34 16.69
C THR A 52 -15.21 10.14 17.76
N GLY A 53 -14.80 11.37 17.47
CA GLY A 53 -13.96 12.18 18.35
C GLY A 53 -12.48 11.79 18.33
N SER A 54 -12.05 10.95 17.37
CA SER A 54 -10.64 10.57 17.23
C SER A 54 -9.74 11.81 17.08
N PRO A 55 -8.61 11.88 17.81
CA PRO A 55 -7.68 13.01 17.71
C PRO A 55 -6.86 13.00 16.40
N ILE A 56 -6.83 11.87 15.71
CA ILE A 56 -6.12 11.67 14.45
C ILE A 56 -6.98 10.78 13.54
N VAL A 57 -6.92 11.03 12.23
CA VAL A 57 -7.72 10.30 11.23
C VAL A 57 -6.84 9.75 10.12
N SER A 58 -7.39 8.89 9.28
CA SER A 58 -6.77 8.43 8.03
C SER A 58 -7.79 8.51 6.89
N ASP A 59 -7.33 8.39 5.64
CA ASP A 59 -8.20 8.29 4.48
C ASP A 59 -8.86 6.91 4.32
N GLY A 60 -8.61 5.99 5.25
CA GLY A 60 -9.10 4.61 5.22
C GLY A 60 -8.44 3.75 4.15
N GLU A 61 -7.35 4.22 3.53
CA GLU A 61 -6.65 3.57 2.42
C GLU A 61 -7.57 3.27 1.22
N GLN A 62 -8.58 4.12 1.01
CA GLN A 62 -9.61 3.88 -0.01
C GLN A 62 -9.07 4.04 -1.44
N ARG A 63 -7.92 4.71 -1.62
CA ARG A 63 -7.32 4.96 -2.93
C ARG A 63 -6.48 3.82 -3.47
N ILE A 64 -6.18 2.83 -2.64
CA ILE A 64 -5.34 1.70 -3.00
C ILE A 64 -6.13 0.40 -2.96
N SER A 65 -5.93 -0.45 -3.96
CA SER A 65 -6.57 -1.77 -4.02
C SER A 65 -5.96 -2.72 -2.98
N SER A 66 -4.65 -2.57 -2.71
CA SER A 66 -3.93 -3.34 -1.70
C SER A 66 -2.78 -2.52 -1.12
N PHE A 67 -2.68 -2.46 0.21
CA PHE A 67 -1.56 -1.82 0.89
C PHE A 67 -0.21 -2.48 0.55
N ALA A 68 -0.23 -3.77 0.25
CA ALA A 68 0.98 -4.54 -0.05
C ALA A 68 1.61 -4.17 -1.41
N THR A 69 0.87 -3.49 -2.27
CA THR A 69 1.29 -3.25 -3.65
C THR A 69 1.17 -1.79 -4.10
N TYR A 70 0.80 -0.87 -3.24
CA TYR A 70 0.62 0.53 -3.67
C TYR A 70 1.86 1.14 -4.33
N PRO A 71 3.11 0.85 -3.90
CA PRO A 71 4.29 1.39 -4.57
C PRO A 71 4.50 0.82 -5.98
N LEU A 72 3.83 -0.30 -6.25
CA LEU A 72 3.93 -1.04 -7.51
C LEU A 72 2.71 -0.85 -8.40
N THR A 73 1.67 -0.15 -7.90
CA THR A 73 0.42 0.03 -8.64
C THR A 73 0.66 0.65 -10.00
N ASP A 74 -0.13 0.18 -10.92
CA ASP A 74 -0.24 0.60 -12.31
C ASP A 74 0.91 0.16 -13.22
N THR A 75 2.02 -0.37 -12.68
CA THR A 75 3.01 -0.99 -13.55
C THR A 75 3.96 -1.90 -12.79
N LEU A 76 3.64 -3.12 -12.68
CA LEU A 76 4.63 -4.15 -12.41
C LEU A 76 5.82 -4.11 -13.39
N ALA A 77 5.64 -3.49 -14.55
CA ALA A 77 6.61 -3.39 -15.63
C ALA A 77 7.75 -2.38 -15.42
N GLY A 78 7.65 -1.44 -14.48
CA GLY A 78 8.66 -0.37 -14.36
C GLY A 78 9.89 -0.73 -13.54
N THR A 79 9.90 -1.87 -12.87
CA THR A 79 10.93 -2.27 -11.92
C THR A 79 11.49 -3.66 -12.21
N GLY A 80 11.32 -4.17 -13.43
CA GLY A 80 11.78 -5.52 -13.78
C GLY A 80 11.06 -6.61 -12.99
N LEU A 81 9.76 -6.46 -12.75
CA LEU A 81 8.94 -7.47 -12.09
C LEU A 81 8.25 -8.36 -13.11
N ALA A 82 8.19 -9.67 -12.82
CA ALA A 82 7.39 -10.62 -13.58
C ALA A 82 6.04 -10.84 -12.92
N ASP A 83 5.01 -11.11 -13.75
CA ASP A 83 3.71 -11.53 -13.25
C ASP A 83 3.80 -12.96 -12.68
N HIS A 84 3.34 -13.15 -11.46
CA HIS A 84 3.29 -14.45 -10.81
C HIS A 84 2.28 -15.42 -11.40
N LEU A 85 1.31 -14.93 -12.11
CA LEU A 85 0.29 -15.77 -12.75
C LEU A 85 0.88 -16.74 -13.78
N ALA A 86 2.16 -16.57 -14.13
CA ALA A 86 2.90 -17.48 -15.00
C ALA A 86 3.34 -18.81 -14.34
N GLY A 87 2.92 -19.12 -13.12
CA GLY A 87 2.89 -20.51 -12.66
C GLY A 87 4.08 -21.04 -11.86
N ASP A 88 4.90 -20.21 -11.21
CA ASP A 88 5.90 -20.72 -10.28
C ASP A 88 5.32 -21.06 -8.88
N GLY A 89 4.02 -20.80 -8.67
CA GLY A 89 3.28 -21.27 -7.50
C GLY A 89 3.73 -20.68 -6.16
N GLN A 90 4.57 -19.67 -6.15
CA GLN A 90 5.02 -19.05 -4.90
C GLN A 90 4.00 -18.07 -4.37
N TYR A 91 3.44 -18.37 -3.21
CA TYR A 91 2.48 -17.55 -2.50
C TYR A 91 3.15 -16.88 -1.31
N PHE A 92 2.96 -15.58 -1.17
CA PHE A 92 3.52 -14.86 -0.06
C PHE A 92 2.68 -14.99 1.23
N ALA A 93 1.37 -15.28 1.13
CA ALA A 93 0.49 -15.58 2.26
C ALA A 93 -0.65 -16.50 1.85
N ILE A 94 -0.91 -17.51 2.69
CA ILE A 94 -2.09 -18.36 2.61
C ILE A 94 -2.92 -18.10 3.87
N PHE A 95 -4.17 -17.70 3.68
CA PHE A 95 -5.11 -17.47 4.77
C PHE A 95 -5.87 -18.75 5.14
N THR A 96 -6.44 -18.79 6.33
CA THR A 96 -7.18 -19.96 6.83
C THR A 96 -8.38 -20.36 5.98
N ASP A 97 -8.93 -19.44 5.21
CA ASP A 97 -10.03 -19.66 4.27
C ASP A 97 -9.56 -20.12 2.87
N GLY A 98 -8.26 -20.38 2.70
CA GLY A 98 -7.66 -20.77 1.43
C GLY A 98 -7.28 -19.60 0.52
N HIS A 99 -7.57 -18.37 0.89
CA HIS A 99 -7.10 -17.20 0.17
C HIS A 99 -5.59 -17.10 0.20
N ASN A 100 -5.00 -16.77 -0.93
CA ASN A 100 -3.59 -16.44 -1.02
C ASN A 100 -3.38 -15.05 -1.65
N ARG A 101 -2.25 -14.45 -1.37
CA ARG A 101 -1.76 -13.27 -2.07
C ARG A 101 -0.46 -13.63 -2.76
N GLN A 102 -0.39 -13.25 -4.01
CA GLN A 102 0.84 -13.32 -4.78
C GLN A 102 1.45 -11.93 -4.84
N LEU A 103 2.77 -11.87 -4.67
CA LEU A 103 3.55 -10.70 -5.02
C LEU A 103 4.25 -10.97 -6.34
N PRO A 104 4.48 -9.96 -7.17
CA PRO A 104 5.30 -10.11 -8.35
C PRO A 104 6.72 -10.51 -7.95
N ARG A 105 7.43 -11.15 -8.88
CA ARG A 105 8.81 -11.57 -8.71
C ARG A 105 9.74 -10.55 -9.32
N LEU A 106 10.80 -10.20 -8.61
CA LEU A 106 11.84 -9.33 -9.13
C LEU A 106 12.64 -10.06 -10.21
N THR A 107 12.79 -9.42 -11.39
CA THR A 107 13.55 -9.96 -12.53
C THR A 107 14.72 -9.08 -12.93
N GLY A 108 14.80 -7.84 -12.41
CA GLY A 108 15.86 -6.88 -12.69
C GLY A 108 15.80 -5.68 -11.77
N GLY A 109 16.78 -4.80 -11.88
CA GLY A 109 16.92 -3.59 -11.10
C GLY A 109 17.35 -2.39 -11.95
N PRO A 110 17.50 -1.21 -11.33
CA PRO A 110 17.29 -0.91 -9.91
C PRO A 110 15.80 -0.87 -9.52
N PHE A 111 15.49 -1.27 -8.28
CA PHE A 111 14.13 -1.19 -7.74
C PHE A 111 13.76 0.25 -7.38
N ARG A 112 12.57 0.70 -7.81
CA ARG A 112 12.04 2.03 -7.49
C ARG A 112 10.54 1.96 -7.29
N TYR A 113 10.03 2.77 -6.35
CA TYR A 113 8.60 2.97 -6.22
C TYR A 113 8.05 3.75 -7.40
N LYS A 114 6.85 3.42 -7.80
CA LYS A 114 6.10 4.19 -8.79
C LYS A 114 5.16 5.20 -8.17
N THR A 115 4.57 4.82 -7.05
CA THR A 115 3.62 5.64 -6.32
C THR A 115 4.11 5.76 -4.89
N TYR A 116 4.04 6.95 -4.35
CA TYR A 116 4.42 7.25 -2.97
C TYR A 116 3.21 7.66 -2.17
N ALA A 117 3.22 7.33 -0.88
CA ALA A 117 2.15 7.67 0.06
C ALA A 117 1.89 9.19 0.18
N ALA A 118 2.88 10.02 -0.15
CA ALA A 118 2.71 11.47 -0.23
C ALA A 118 1.55 11.90 -1.12
N GLU A 119 1.32 11.22 -2.25
CA GLU A 119 0.22 11.53 -3.18
C GLU A 119 -1.15 11.33 -2.54
N PHE A 120 -1.29 10.32 -1.70
CA PHE A 120 -2.53 10.04 -0.95
C PHE A 120 -2.69 11.03 0.19
N THR A 121 -1.59 11.31 0.92
CA THR A 121 -1.54 12.30 2.00
C THR A 121 -2.00 13.67 1.52
N GLU A 122 -1.45 14.19 0.43
CA GLU A 122 -1.79 15.51 -0.12
C GLU A 122 -3.29 15.65 -0.43
N LYS A 123 -3.89 14.59 -0.95
CA LYS A 123 -5.33 14.56 -1.23
C LYS A 123 -6.16 14.50 0.06
N ALA A 124 -5.77 13.63 1.00
CA ALA A 124 -6.47 13.48 2.27
C ALA A 124 -6.39 14.73 3.15
N MET A 125 -5.25 15.43 3.16
CA MET A 125 -5.06 16.69 3.88
C MET A 125 -6.04 17.79 3.46
N LYS A 126 -6.51 17.78 2.20
CA LYS A 126 -7.52 18.73 1.71
C LYS A 126 -8.94 18.42 2.23
N MET A 127 -9.16 17.23 2.75
CA MET A 127 -10.45 16.71 3.20
C MET A 127 -10.56 16.67 4.72
N ALA A 128 -9.45 16.46 5.43
CA ALA A 128 -9.41 16.29 6.88
C ALA A 128 -9.41 17.65 7.61
N THR A 129 -10.11 17.70 8.74
CA THR A 129 -10.05 18.82 9.70
C THR A 129 -9.21 18.48 10.92
N LYS A 130 -8.81 17.22 11.06
CA LYS A 130 -7.96 16.69 12.13
C LYS A 130 -6.58 16.30 11.58
N PRO A 131 -5.57 16.15 12.45
CA PRO A 131 -4.29 15.57 12.07
C PRO A 131 -4.46 14.25 11.32
N LEU A 132 -3.67 14.04 10.26
CA LEU A 132 -3.74 12.85 9.44
C LEU A 132 -2.63 11.86 9.83
N LYS A 133 -2.97 10.58 9.82
CA LYS A 133 -2.05 9.45 9.87
C LYS A 133 -2.00 8.77 8.51
N GLN A 134 -0.79 8.53 8.00
CA GLN A 134 -0.54 7.82 6.77
C GLN A 134 0.09 6.45 7.05
N ALA A 135 -0.44 5.40 6.44
CA ALA A 135 0.19 4.10 6.45
C ALA A 135 1.16 3.97 5.26
N VAL A 136 2.30 3.34 5.49
CA VAL A 136 3.29 2.96 4.48
C VAL A 136 3.64 1.49 4.63
N ILE A 137 4.06 0.86 3.54
CA ILE A 137 4.45 -0.55 3.58
C ILE A 137 5.85 -0.71 4.17
N ALA A 138 6.05 -1.76 4.99
CA ALA A 138 7.37 -2.09 5.51
C ALA A 138 8.29 -2.61 4.39
N PRO A 139 9.58 -2.22 4.38
CA PRO A 139 10.54 -2.73 3.39
C PRO A 139 10.70 -4.26 3.49
N SER A 140 10.59 -4.84 4.67
CA SER A 140 10.61 -6.29 4.88
C SER A 140 9.50 -7.03 4.12
N MET A 141 8.33 -6.40 3.93
CA MET A 141 7.26 -6.96 3.11
C MET A 141 7.66 -7.02 1.63
N LEU A 142 8.21 -5.95 1.09
CA LEU A 142 8.65 -5.90 -0.30
C LEU A 142 9.96 -6.68 -0.53
N ALA A 143 10.71 -7.01 0.53
CA ALA A 143 11.87 -7.89 0.41
C ALA A 143 11.50 -9.29 -0.11
N LEU A 144 10.23 -9.68 0.04
CA LEU A 144 9.67 -10.93 -0.52
C LEU A 144 9.58 -10.93 -2.06
N LEU A 145 9.77 -9.80 -2.72
CA LEU A 145 9.85 -9.73 -4.18
C LEU A 145 11.13 -10.37 -4.73
N TYR A 146 12.20 -10.42 -3.93
CA TYR A 146 13.45 -11.07 -4.35
C TYR A 146 13.27 -12.58 -4.35
N PRO A 147 13.69 -13.28 -5.41
CA PRO A 147 13.55 -14.73 -5.49
C PRO A 147 14.18 -15.44 -4.28
N LEU A 148 13.48 -16.43 -3.71
CA LEU A 148 13.99 -17.24 -2.60
C LEU A 148 15.14 -18.13 -3.08
N ASP A 149 14.96 -18.74 -4.25
CA ASP A 149 15.93 -19.62 -4.89
C ASP A 149 16.45 -18.96 -6.17
N GLY A 150 17.67 -18.48 -6.13
CA GLY A 150 18.34 -17.92 -7.29
C GLY A 150 18.75 -16.46 -7.16
N GLU A 151 19.38 -15.97 -8.20
CA GLU A 151 19.90 -14.61 -8.30
C GLU A 151 19.22 -13.84 -9.43
N VAL A 152 19.01 -12.54 -9.20
CA VAL A 152 18.63 -11.61 -10.25
C VAL A 152 19.91 -11.15 -10.95
N LYS A 153 20.04 -11.47 -12.24
CA LYS A 153 21.26 -11.16 -13.00
C LYS A 153 21.60 -9.68 -12.95
N GLY A 154 22.80 -9.38 -12.45
CA GLY A 154 23.31 -8.01 -12.37
C GLY A 154 22.68 -7.13 -11.29
N TYR A 155 21.91 -7.73 -10.37
CA TYR A 155 21.27 -7.00 -9.27
C TYR A 155 21.21 -7.88 -8.02
N SER A 156 22.19 -7.71 -7.13
CA SER A 156 22.29 -8.57 -5.94
C SER A 156 21.18 -8.29 -4.93
N ARG A 157 20.96 -9.24 -4.04
CA ARG A 157 19.98 -9.08 -2.96
C ARG A 157 20.32 -7.89 -2.05
N GLU A 158 21.61 -7.68 -1.78
CA GLU A 158 22.09 -6.57 -0.97
C GLU A 158 21.80 -5.23 -1.64
N GLN A 159 22.02 -5.10 -2.94
CA GLN A 159 21.68 -3.92 -3.72
C GLN A 159 20.17 -3.67 -3.70
N PHE A 160 19.36 -4.72 -3.90
CA PHE A 160 17.92 -4.62 -3.83
C PHE A 160 17.44 -4.15 -2.47
N LEU A 161 17.96 -4.73 -1.37
CA LEU A 161 17.59 -4.31 -0.02
C LEU A 161 18.01 -2.88 0.29
N SER A 162 19.16 -2.44 -0.22
CA SER A 162 19.60 -1.04 -0.10
C SER A 162 18.65 -0.09 -0.84
N ASP A 163 18.36 -0.36 -2.12
CA ASP A 163 17.41 0.43 -2.91
C ASP A 163 16.02 0.47 -2.26
N LEU A 164 15.57 -0.66 -1.71
CA LEU A 164 14.28 -0.76 -1.04
C LEU A 164 14.22 0.08 0.24
N CYS A 165 15.28 0.10 1.04
CA CYS A 165 15.35 0.94 2.23
C CYS A 165 15.34 2.43 1.84
N ASP A 166 16.08 2.81 0.80
CA ASP A 166 16.11 4.19 0.30
C ASP A 166 14.72 4.64 -0.19
N GLU A 167 14.00 3.78 -0.92
CA GLU A 167 12.65 4.07 -1.39
C GLU A 167 11.65 4.17 -0.23
N CYS A 168 11.76 3.31 0.76
CA CYS A 168 10.92 3.37 1.96
C CYS A 168 11.19 4.65 2.78
N GLU A 169 12.45 5.01 2.98
CA GLU A 169 12.81 6.27 3.65
C GLU A 169 12.25 7.48 2.89
N LYS A 170 12.37 7.49 1.57
CA LYS A 170 11.83 8.53 0.70
C LYS A 170 10.31 8.62 0.80
N ASP A 171 9.62 7.49 0.88
CA ASP A 171 8.16 7.42 1.04
C ASP A 171 7.72 8.03 2.38
N ILE A 172 8.36 7.62 3.49
CA ILE A 172 8.10 8.15 4.83
C ILE A 172 8.35 9.65 4.89
N ARG A 173 9.52 10.11 4.39
CA ARG A 173 9.86 11.55 4.36
C ARG A 173 8.90 12.34 3.50
N GLY A 174 8.48 11.77 2.37
CA GLY A 174 7.49 12.35 1.47
C GLY A 174 6.13 12.54 2.16
N ALA A 175 5.65 11.53 2.89
CA ALA A 175 4.40 11.61 3.65
C ALA A 175 4.45 12.74 4.71
N PHE A 176 5.55 12.86 5.47
CA PHE A 176 5.72 13.95 6.43
C PHE A 176 5.78 15.32 5.73
N LYS A 177 6.50 15.43 4.61
CA LYS A 177 6.56 16.66 3.81
C LYS A 177 5.18 17.06 3.27
N ALA A 178 4.32 16.08 2.95
CA ALA A 178 2.94 16.31 2.51
C ALA A 178 2.01 16.71 3.66
N GLY A 179 2.47 16.70 4.92
CA GLY A 179 1.76 17.25 6.08
C GLY A 179 1.16 16.22 7.02
N THR A 180 1.44 14.92 6.86
CA THR A 180 0.96 13.93 7.83
C THR A 180 1.56 14.17 9.21
N ALA A 181 0.74 14.00 10.25
CA ALA A 181 1.19 14.12 11.63
C ALA A 181 1.86 12.85 12.15
N ARG A 182 1.57 11.70 11.53
CA ARG A 182 2.08 10.39 11.92
C ARG A 182 2.16 9.46 10.72
N VAL A 183 3.21 8.63 10.70
CA VAL A 183 3.33 7.51 9.76
C VAL A 183 3.26 6.21 10.55
N SER A 184 2.46 5.25 10.10
CA SER A 184 2.54 3.85 10.53
C SER A 184 3.22 3.03 9.45
N ILE A 185 4.15 2.16 9.87
CA ILE A 185 4.82 1.22 8.98
C ILE A 185 4.09 -0.12 9.14
N ASP A 186 3.42 -0.56 8.07
CA ASP A 186 2.64 -1.78 8.09
C ASP A 186 3.54 -3.01 7.93
N PHE A 187 3.59 -3.82 8.99
CA PHE A 187 4.45 -4.99 9.13
C PHE A 187 3.62 -6.27 9.22
N THR A 188 2.97 -6.64 8.11
CA THR A 188 2.07 -7.81 8.08
C THR A 188 2.80 -9.15 8.08
N GLU A 189 4.01 -9.21 7.53
CA GLU A 189 4.88 -10.38 7.52
C GLU A 189 5.37 -10.78 8.91
N GLY A 190 5.29 -9.92 9.91
CA GLY A 190 5.56 -10.26 11.30
C GLY A 190 4.77 -11.47 11.79
N ARG A 191 3.58 -11.72 11.22
CA ARG A 191 2.82 -12.94 11.50
C ARG A 191 3.47 -14.21 10.98
N LEU A 192 4.29 -14.12 9.94
CA LEU A 192 5.05 -15.24 9.39
C LEU A 192 6.24 -15.56 10.30
N ALA A 193 6.92 -14.55 10.83
CA ALA A 193 8.06 -14.72 11.75
C ALA A 193 7.67 -15.44 13.05
N CYS A 194 6.42 -15.32 13.50
CA CYS A 194 5.93 -16.02 14.71
C CYS A 194 5.61 -17.50 14.48
N ARG A 195 5.77 -18.02 13.27
CA ARG A 195 5.49 -19.43 12.91
C ARG A 195 6.76 -20.24 12.62
N CYS A 196 7.91 -19.59 12.75
CA CYS A 196 9.24 -20.21 12.56
C CYS A 196 9.86 -20.62 13.91
#